data_a68bacbafc7bdaa362364dfd76c8e0b1
#
_entry.id   a68bacbafc7bdaa362364dfd76c8e0b1
#
_cell.length_a   1.000
_cell.length_b   1.000
_cell.length_c   1.000
_cell.angle_alpha   90.00
_cell.angle_beta   90.00
_cell.angle_gamma   90.00
#
_symmetry.space_group_name_H-M   'P 1'
#
loop_
_entity.id
_entity.type
_entity.pdbx_description
1 polymer ?
#
loop_
_entity_poly.entity_id
_entity_poly.type
_entity_poly.pdbx_seq_one_letter_code
_entity_poly.pdbx_strand_id
1 'polypeptide(L)'
;MTLPLQLLPAVDVVDGQSVRLTRGEASSARSFGDPRRAVADFAEAGAAWIHLADIDAAFGRGSNRALLAEIVRDAQTRRGVRVEWSGGVRDEESLLAAVASGAARVNLATGALADLEWAASAIERFGSQVAVCLDVRGDVLAARGESAEVGRLWDVLPALEEAGCARYVVTDVARDGAMNGPNTELLREVAAAASAPIVASGGVSSLQDIRSLRGLAAVGVDSAIVGKALYEGAFTLAQAIEAAGNQNIERAGDKSAGLLGGESAELAADREGSRGGGRAGQTAKEAAVAEAPAGRTDL
;
A
#
# COMPACT_ATOMS: atom_id res chain seq x y z
N MET A 1 -19.70 12.90 -21.62
CA MET A 1 -18.38 12.21 -21.57
C MET A 1 -18.15 11.75 -20.15
N THR A 2 -17.82 10.49 -19.92
CA THR A 2 -17.48 9.98 -18.57
C THR A 2 -16.09 10.47 -18.21
N LEU A 3 -15.93 11.07 -17.02
CA LEU A 3 -14.62 11.52 -16.51
C LEU A 3 -13.67 10.34 -16.32
N PRO A 4 -12.36 10.51 -16.49
CA PRO A 4 -11.38 9.47 -16.19
C PRO A 4 -11.27 9.27 -14.68
N LEU A 5 -10.92 8.04 -14.27
CA LEU A 5 -10.62 7.67 -12.89
C LEU A 5 -9.09 7.57 -12.72
N GLN A 6 -8.52 8.32 -11.77
CA GLN A 6 -7.09 8.20 -11.47
C GLN A 6 -6.82 6.91 -10.70
N LEU A 7 -5.88 6.09 -11.17
CA LEU A 7 -5.45 4.89 -10.45
C LEU A 7 -4.17 5.13 -9.64
N LEU A 8 -4.14 4.58 -8.44
CA LEU A 8 -3.01 4.56 -7.53
C LEU A 8 -2.65 3.09 -7.25
N PRO A 9 -1.72 2.48 -7.99
CA PRO A 9 -1.17 1.18 -7.60
C PRO A 9 -0.61 1.27 -6.19
N ALA A 10 -0.96 0.28 -5.35
CA ALA A 10 -0.52 0.28 -3.96
C ALA A 10 0.79 -0.48 -3.79
N VAL A 11 1.68 0.04 -2.96
CA VAL A 11 2.90 -0.62 -2.46
C VAL A 11 2.88 -0.54 -0.95
N ASP A 12 2.55 -1.67 -0.30
CA ASP A 12 2.54 -1.80 1.15
C ASP A 12 3.88 -2.33 1.62
N VAL A 13 4.45 -1.74 2.66
CA VAL A 13 5.77 -2.08 3.16
C VAL A 13 5.70 -2.63 4.58
N VAL A 14 6.24 -3.83 4.78
CA VAL A 14 6.44 -4.47 6.09
C VAL A 14 7.90 -4.94 6.15
N ASP A 15 8.61 -4.58 7.19
CA ASP A 15 10.00 -4.98 7.42
C ASP A 15 10.89 -4.79 6.17
N GLY A 16 10.74 -3.63 5.51
CA GLY A 16 11.48 -3.26 4.31
C GLY A 16 11.09 -4.00 3.04
N GLN A 17 10.05 -4.84 3.05
CA GLN A 17 9.60 -5.64 1.92
C GLN A 17 8.23 -5.17 1.44
N SER A 18 8.01 -5.21 0.13
CA SER A 18 6.67 -5.05 -0.44
C SER A 18 5.82 -6.27 -0.10
N VAL A 19 4.64 -6.05 0.46
CA VAL A 19 3.73 -7.11 0.88
C VAL A 19 2.30 -6.89 0.39
N ARG A 20 1.47 -7.93 0.50
CA ARG A 20 0.01 -7.84 0.40
C ARG A 20 -0.64 -8.51 1.58
N LEU A 21 -1.57 -7.78 2.16
CA LEU A 21 -2.40 -8.26 3.25
C LEU A 21 -3.76 -8.72 2.73
N THR A 22 -4.40 -9.62 3.47
CA THR A 22 -5.80 -9.98 3.26
C THR A 22 -6.60 -9.44 4.44
N ARG A 23 -7.62 -8.62 4.17
CA ARG A 23 -8.48 -7.95 5.17
C ARG A 23 -7.68 -7.12 6.21
N GLY A 24 -6.54 -6.57 5.78
CA GLY A 24 -5.67 -5.81 6.67
C GLY A 24 -4.99 -6.64 7.77
N GLU A 25 -5.05 -7.97 7.72
CA GLU A 25 -4.45 -8.84 8.72
C GLU A 25 -2.95 -9.02 8.48
N ALA A 26 -2.14 -8.56 9.43
CA ALA A 26 -0.68 -8.64 9.32
C ALA A 26 -0.14 -10.07 9.20
N SER A 27 -0.82 -11.04 9.80
CA SER A 27 -0.47 -12.47 9.71
C SER A 27 -0.66 -13.07 8.32
N SER A 28 -1.41 -12.40 7.45
CA SER A 28 -1.65 -12.80 6.07
C SER A 28 -0.64 -12.23 5.07
N ALA A 29 0.41 -11.54 5.54
CA ALA A 29 1.38 -10.87 4.70
C ALA A 29 2.11 -11.86 3.78
N ARG A 30 1.99 -11.63 2.46
CA ARG A 30 2.79 -12.31 1.44
C ARG A 30 3.77 -11.31 0.86
N SER A 31 5.06 -11.64 0.88
CA SER A 31 6.12 -10.80 0.33
C SER A 31 6.16 -10.87 -1.21
N PHE A 32 6.42 -9.70 -1.82
CA PHE A 32 6.64 -9.52 -3.26
C PHE A 32 7.98 -8.82 -3.56
N GLY A 33 8.91 -8.86 -2.61
CA GLY A 33 10.27 -8.39 -2.78
C GLY A 33 10.49 -6.91 -2.47
N ASP A 34 11.46 -6.28 -3.13
CA ASP A 34 11.86 -4.91 -2.86
C ASP A 34 10.78 -3.89 -3.29
N PRO A 35 10.29 -3.03 -2.38
CA PRO A 35 9.30 -2.00 -2.73
C PRO A 35 9.82 -0.97 -3.74
N ARG A 36 11.13 -0.72 -3.82
CA ARG A 36 11.73 0.14 -4.86
C ARG A 36 11.48 -0.41 -6.25
N ARG A 37 11.60 -1.74 -6.38
CA ARG A 37 11.35 -2.44 -7.64
C ARG A 37 9.87 -2.37 -8.01
N ALA A 38 8.96 -2.62 -7.06
CA ALA A 38 7.53 -2.53 -7.29
C ALA A 38 7.12 -1.12 -7.79
N VAL A 39 7.65 -0.06 -7.17
CA VAL A 39 7.41 1.32 -7.61
C VAL A 39 7.96 1.58 -9.00
N ALA A 40 9.17 1.06 -9.31
CA ALA A 40 9.76 1.18 -10.63
C ALA A 40 8.90 0.51 -11.71
N ASP A 41 8.49 -0.73 -11.47
CA ASP A 41 7.68 -1.52 -12.41
C ASP A 41 6.32 -0.85 -12.66
N PHE A 42 5.67 -0.29 -11.63
CA PHE A 42 4.43 0.47 -11.81
C PHE A 42 4.65 1.78 -12.57
N ALA A 43 5.74 2.50 -12.33
CA ALA A 43 6.09 3.70 -13.08
C ALA A 43 6.31 3.38 -14.58
N GLU A 44 7.05 2.31 -14.89
CA GLU A 44 7.27 1.83 -16.25
C GLU A 44 5.97 1.37 -16.93
N ALA A 45 5.01 0.82 -16.15
CA ALA A 45 3.69 0.45 -16.62
C ALA A 45 2.73 1.64 -16.78
N GLY A 46 3.17 2.88 -16.54
CA GLY A 46 2.41 4.11 -16.79
C GLY A 46 1.64 4.66 -15.60
N ALA A 47 1.97 4.27 -14.37
CA ALA A 47 1.39 4.89 -13.18
C ALA A 47 1.74 6.39 -13.12
N ALA A 48 0.73 7.24 -12.96
CA ALA A 48 0.93 8.66 -12.67
C ALA A 48 1.01 8.94 -11.15
N TRP A 49 0.45 8.04 -10.36
CA TRP A 49 0.45 8.05 -8.90
C TRP A 49 0.78 6.67 -8.35
N ILE A 50 1.39 6.63 -7.17
CA ILE A 50 1.61 5.44 -6.35
C ILE A 50 1.04 5.71 -4.95
N HIS A 51 0.27 4.76 -4.42
CA HIS A 51 -0.07 4.71 -2.99
C HIS A 51 1.01 3.90 -2.28
N LEU A 52 1.80 4.54 -1.42
CA LEU A 52 2.93 3.93 -0.68
C LEU A 52 2.60 3.91 0.80
N ALA A 53 2.44 2.73 1.40
CA ALA A 53 1.98 2.57 2.77
C ALA A 53 3.02 1.91 3.67
N ASP A 54 3.34 2.56 4.81
CA ASP A 54 4.11 1.97 5.92
C ASP A 54 3.17 1.15 6.82
N ILE A 55 3.13 -0.15 6.61
CA ILE A 55 2.24 -1.04 7.35
C ILE A 55 2.74 -1.25 8.79
N ASP A 56 4.05 -1.27 9.02
CA ASP A 56 4.58 -1.39 10.38
C ASP A 56 4.21 -0.17 11.23
N ALA A 57 4.31 1.02 10.66
CA ALA A 57 3.87 2.25 11.33
C ALA A 57 2.35 2.27 11.56
N ALA A 58 1.55 1.78 10.59
CA ALA A 58 0.10 1.70 10.72
C ALA A 58 -0.34 0.79 11.87
N PHE A 59 0.43 -0.28 12.15
CA PHE A 59 0.16 -1.22 13.23
C PHE A 59 0.98 -0.96 14.50
N GLY A 60 1.75 0.13 14.58
CA GLY A 60 2.58 0.46 15.74
C GLY A 60 3.69 -0.54 16.03
N ARG A 61 4.21 -1.25 15.00
CA ARG A 61 5.22 -2.32 15.14
C ARG A 61 6.61 -1.90 14.65
N GLY A 62 6.80 -0.66 14.34
CA GLY A 62 8.04 -0.13 13.80
C GLY A 62 7.77 0.94 12.76
N SER A 63 8.77 1.22 11.91
CA SER A 63 8.61 2.18 10.82
C SER A 63 9.62 1.93 9.70
N ASN A 64 9.15 2.06 8.47
CA ASN A 64 9.96 2.04 7.25
C ASN A 64 10.24 3.47 6.73
N ARG A 65 10.07 4.50 7.56
CA ARG A 65 10.10 5.92 7.20
C ARG A 65 11.29 6.31 6.30
N ALA A 66 12.50 5.88 6.64
CA ALA A 66 13.70 6.20 5.86
C ALA A 66 13.64 5.59 4.44
N LEU A 67 13.18 4.35 4.33
CA LEU A 67 13.00 3.65 3.06
C LEU A 67 11.91 4.33 2.22
N LEU A 68 10.76 4.64 2.82
CA LEU A 68 9.69 5.33 2.10
C LEU A 68 10.13 6.70 1.58
N ALA A 69 10.87 7.47 2.38
CA ALA A 69 11.39 8.78 1.96
C ALA A 69 12.37 8.67 0.78
N GLU A 70 13.18 7.62 0.73
CA GLU A 70 14.05 7.31 -0.40
C GLU A 70 13.22 7.00 -1.66
N ILE A 71 12.20 6.12 -1.52
CA ILE A 71 11.29 5.73 -2.62
C ILE A 71 10.53 6.95 -3.16
N VAL A 72 9.99 7.79 -2.29
CA VAL A 72 9.29 9.04 -2.68
C VAL A 72 10.19 9.90 -3.55
N ARG A 73 11.43 10.13 -3.10
CA ARG A 73 12.40 10.96 -3.83
C ARG A 73 12.71 10.37 -5.20
N ASP A 74 13.00 9.07 -5.30
CA ASP A 74 13.29 8.40 -6.56
C ASP A 74 12.09 8.45 -7.52
N ALA A 75 10.89 8.11 -7.03
CA ALA A 75 9.66 8.10 -7.83
C ALA A 75 9.36 9.47 -8.44
N GLN A 76 9.45 10.54 -7.64
CA GLN A 76 9.08 11.87 -8.10
C GLN A 76 10.17 12.54 -8.94
N THR A 77 11.45 12.42 -8.56
CA THR A 77 12.53 13.15 -9.25
C THR A 77 13.05 12.43 -10.49
N ARG A 78 13.08 11.09 -10.50
CA ARG A 78 13.64 10.31 -11.60
C ARG A 78 12.59 9.71 -12.51
N ARG A 79 11.39 9.42 -12.00
CA ARG A 79 10.35 8.72 -12.75
C ARG A 79 9.15 9.60 -13.09
N GLY A 80 9.04 10.79 -12.48
CA GLY A 80 7.92 11.70 -12.70
C GLY A 80 6.59 11.20 -12.16
N VAL A 81 6.62 10.24 -11.20
CA VAL A 81 5.42 9.64 -10.59
C VAL A 81 5.17 10.29 -9.23
N ARG A 82 3.95 10.76 -9.00
CA ARG A 82 3.53 11.31 -7.72
C ARG A 82 3.30 10.22 -6.70
N VAL A 83 3.67 10.47 -5.45
CA VAL A 83 3.49 9.52 -4.36
C VAL A 83 2.53 10.06 -3.32
N GLU A 84 1.54 9.24 -2.98
CA GLU A 84 0.68 9.39 -1.81
C GLU A 84 1.25 8.53 -0.69
N TRP A 85 1.76 9.19 0.36
CA TRP A 85 2.28 8.52 1.55
C TRP A 85 1.14 8.14 2.50
N SER A 86 1.11 6.91 2.96
CA SER A 86 0.12 6.38 3.88
C SER A 86 0.76 5.51 4.97
N GLY A 87 -0.01 5.24 6.03
CA GLY A 87 0.39 4.38 7.13
C GLY A 87 1.05 5.12 8.30
N GLY A 88 0.44 5.04 9.47
CA GLY A 88 0.98 5.53 10.73
C GLY A 88 1.05 7.04 10.93
N VAL A 89 0.47 7.84 10.03
CA VAL A 89 0.44 9.31 10.16
C VAL A 89 -0.75 9.70 11.06
N ARG A 90 -0.49 9.89 12.36
CA ARG A 90 -1.54 10.11 13.37
C ARG A 90 -1.23 11.20 14.40
N ASP A 91 -0.08 11.83 14.30
CA ASP A 91 0.41 12.89 15.17
C ASP A 91 1.34 13.84 14.41
N GLU A 92 1.70 14.95 15.05
CA GLU A 92 2.53 16.01 14.46
C GLU A 92 3.89 15.49 13.98
N GLU A 93 4.54 14.61 14.74
CA GLU A 93 5.86 14.06 14.39
C GLU A 93 5.78 13.24 13.09
N SER A 94 4.83 12.31 13.02
CA SER A 94 4.65 11.44 11.85
C SER A 94 4.20 12.23 10.62
N LEU A 95 3.34 13.24 10.79
CA LEU A 95 2.90 14.13 9.72
C LEU A 95 4.07 14.94 9.16
N LEU A 96 4.83 15.63 10.01
CA LEU A 96 5.97 16.44 9.56
C LEU A 96 7.05 15.60 8.88
N ALA A 97 7.30 14.39 9.35
CA ALA A 97 8.24 13.48 8.71
C ALA A 97 7.77 13.02 7.33
N ALA A 98 6.47 12.71 7.17
CA ALA A 98 5.90 12.33 5.88
C ALA A 98 5.93 13.52 4.90
N VAL A 99 5.57 14.72 5.34
CA VAL A 99 5.64 15.95 4.54
C VAL A 99 7.08 16.26 4.12
N ALA A 100 8.04 16.14 5.05
CA ALA A 100 9.47 16.38 4.78
C ALA A 100 10.08 15.38 3.78
N SER A 101 9.45 14.22 3.55
CA SER A 101 9.85 13.29 2.49
C SER A 101 9.69 13.86 1.09
N GLY A 102 8.85 14.89 0.94
CA GLY A 102 8.46 15.48 -0.33
C GLY A 102 7.31 14.75 -1.01
N ALA A 103 6.58 13.85 -0.31
CA ALA A 103 5.41 13.19 -0.86
C ALA A 103 4.39 14.21 -1.40
N ALA A 104 3.83 13.91 -2.57
CA ALA A 104 2.86 14.79 -3.23
C ALA A 104 1.54 14.88 -2.44
N ARG A 105 1.25 13.86 -1.63
CA ARG A 105 0.12 13.81 -0.70
C ARG A 105 0.45 12.90 0.49
N VAL A 106 -0.03 13.26 1.67
CA VAL A 106 0.11 12.52 2.92
C VAL A 106 -1.26 12.18 3.47
N ASN A 107 -1.50 10.93 3.77
CA ASN A 107 -2.78 10.46 4.31
C ASN A 107 -2.72 10.45 5.84
N LEU A 108 -3.53 11.27 6.50
CA LEU A 108 -3.81 11.11 7.93
C LEU A 108 -4.53 9.78 8.14
N ALA A 109 -4.00 8.95 9.02
CA ALA A 109 -4.62 7.67 9.34
C ALA A 109 -5.96 7.87 10.06
N THR A 110 -6.89 6.92 9.93
CA THR A 110 -8.16 6.95 10.66
C THR A 110 -7.97 7.13 12.17
N GLY A 111 -6.90 6.55 12.74
CA GLY A 111 -6.56 6.74 14.17
C GLY A 111 -6.24 8.19 14.57
N ALA A 112 -5.84 9.05 13.63
CA ALA A 112 -5.63 10.48 13.86
C ALA A 112 -6.92 11.20 14.28
N LEU A 113 -8.08 10.69 13.87
CA LEU A 113 -9.39 11.26 14.12
C LEU A 113 -9.88 11.07 15.57
N ALA A 114 -9.11 10.33 16.38
CA ALA A 114 -9.34 10.29 17.84
C ALA A 114 -9.08 11.67 18.49
N ASP A 115 -8.26 12.51 17.83
CA ASP A 115 -8.06 13.92 18.17
C ASP A 115 -8.49 14.79 16.96
N LEU A 116 -9.78 15.11 16.91
CA LEU A 116 -10.34 15.89 15.81
C LEU A 116 -9.83 17.33 15.77
N GLU A 117 -9.45 17.92 16.92
CA GLU A 117 -8.89 19.28 16.96
C GLU A 117 -7.51 19.30 16.28
N TRP A 118 -6.66 18.32 16.59
CA TRP A 118 -5.39 18.17 15.92
C TRP A 118 -5.56 17.88 14.42
N ALA A 119 -6.46 16.94 14.05
CA ALA A 119 -6.72 16.59 12.67
C ALA A 119 -7.21 17.80 11.85
N ALA A 120 -8.12 18.60 12.39
CA ALA A 120 -8.60 19.84 11.78
C ALA A 120 -7.46 20.84 11.59
N SER A 121 -6.63 21.06 12.61
CA SER A 121 -5.44 21.94 12.50
C SER A 121 -4.45 21.47 11.43
N ALA A 122 -4.23 20.16 11.30
CA ALA A 122 -3.38 19.59 10.26
C ALA A 122 -3.97 19.82 8.86
N ILE A 123 -5.29 19.65 8.70
CA ILE A 123 -6.01 19.92 7.44
C ILE A 123 -5.87 21.39 7.04
N GLU A 124 -6.16 22.31 7.95
CA GLU A 124 -6.07 23.75 7.70
C GLU A 124 -4.64 24.18 7.30
N ARG A 125 -3.64 23.66 7.99
CA ARG A 125 -2.24 24.02 7.80
C ARG A 125 -1.65 23.49 6.49
N PHE A 126 -1.98 22.26 6.10
CA PHE A 126 -1.36 21.59 4.95
C PHE A 126 -2.26 21.55 3.71
N GLY A 127 -3.55 21.83 3.85
CA GLY A 127 -4.50 21.93 2.74
C GLY A 127 -4.48 20.71 1.82
N SER A 128 -4.32 20.93 0.53
CA SER A 128 -4.36 19.86 -0.48
C SER A 128 -3.20 18.85 -0.42
N GLN A 129 -2.17 19.11 0.39
CA GLN A 129 -1.09 18.15 0.63
C GLN A 129 -1.52 17.03 1.58
N VAL A 130 -2.60 17.23 2.35
CA VAL A 130 -3.16 16.24 3.26
C VAL A 130 -4.46 15.67 2.71
N ALA A 131 -4.63 14.35 2.86
CA ALA A 131 -5.89 13.66 2.71
C ALA A 131 -6.21 12.91 4.00
N VAL A 132 -7.48 12.60 4.25
CA VAL A 132 -7.93 11.89 5.45
C VAL A 132 -8.39 10.49 5.09
N CYS A 133 -7.82 9.47 5.75
CA CYS A 133 -8.31 8.10 5.64
C CYS A 133 -9.55 7.90 6.49
N LEU A 134 -10.57 7.30 5.87
CA LEU A 134 -11.80 6.85 6.50
C LEU A 134 -11.90 5.33 6.30
N ASP A 135 -11.29 4.57 7.22
CA ASP A 135 -11.40 3.10 7.24
C ASP A 135 -12.70 2.74 7.94
N VAL A 136 -13.69 2.25 7.19
CA VAL A 136 -15.07 2.09 7.65
C VAL A 136 -15.42 0.61 7.81
N ARG A 137 -16.03 0.28 8.94
CA ARG A 137 -16.65 -1.02 9.21
C ARG A 137 -18.13 -0.80 9.55
N GLY A 138 -19.01 -1.05 8.58
CA GLY A 138 -20.39 -0.59 8.68
C GLY A 138 -20.45 0.93 8.58
N ASP A 139 -20.69 1.60 9.70
CA ASP A 139 -20.64 3.06 9.83
C ASP A 139 -19.64 3.55 10.90
N VAL A 140 -18.84 2.64 11.44
CA VAL A 140 -17.83 2.92 12.47
C VAL A 140 -16.47 3.09 11.82
N LEU A 141 -15.74 4.13 12.23
CA LEU A 141 -14.35 4.37 11.85
C LEU A 141 -13.44 3.48 12.69
N ALA A 142 -12.71 2.60 12.01
CA ALA A 142 -11.86 1.58 12.61
C ALA A 142 -10.38 1.88 12.31
N ALA A 143 -9.64 2.35 13.30
CA ALA A 143 -8.20 2.56 13.16
C ALA A 143 -7.46 1.23 12.95
N ARG A 144 -6.49 1.22 12.04
CA ARG A 144 -5.64 0.04 11.82
C ARG A 144 -4.70 -0.15 12.99
N GLY A 145 -4.55 -1.39 13.44
CA GLY A 145 -3.65 -1.75 14.54
C GLY A 145 -4.17 -1.40 15.94
N GLU A 146 -5.34 -0.80 16.04
CA GLU A 146 -5.98 -0.43 17.30
C GLU A 146 -7.33 -1.13 17.43
N SER A 147 -7.68 -1.52 18.66
CA SER A 147 -9.00 -2.08 18.97
C SER A 147 -10.04 -1.00 19.30
N ALA A 148 -9.60 0.26 19.48
CA ALA A 148 -10.47 1.36 19.82
C ALA A 148 -11.21 1.87 18.57
N GLU A 149 -12.51 2.06 18.72
CA GLU A 149 -13.32 2.78 17.74
C GLU A 149 -13.06 4.28 17.86
N VAL A 150 -12.85 4.93 16.73
CA VAL A 150 -12.57 6.39 16.69
C VAL A 150 -13.85 7.20 16.74
N GLY A 151 -14.96 6.61 16.29
CA GLY A 151 -16.27 7.26 16.23
C GLY A 151 -17.08 6.73 15.03
N ARG A 152 -18.23 7.36 14.80
CA ARG A 152 -19.05 7.03 13.63
C ARG A 152 -18.69 7.94 12.47
N LEU A 153 -18.67 7.40 11.27
CA LEU A 153 -18.34 8.13 10.04
C LEU A 153 -19.16 9.43 9.93
N TRP A 154 -20.47 9.32 10.15
CA TRP A 154 -21.40 10.43 9.95
C TRP A 154 -21.36 11.51 11.04
N ASP A 155 -20.77 11.19 12.19
CA ASP A 155 -20.54 12.17 13.27
C ASP A 155 -19.22 12.92 13.05
N VAL A 156 -18.21 12.27 12.46
CA VAL A 156 -16.88 12.82 12.24
C VAL A 156 -16.77 13.61 10.93
N LEU A 157 -17.42 13.15 9.86
CA LEU A 157 -17.30 13.74 8.52
C LEU A 157 -17.65 15.25 8.49
N PRO A 158 -18.71 15.75 9.17
CA PRO A 158 -19.02 17.18 9.17
C PRO A 158 -17.89 18.06 9.73
N ALA A 159 -17.19 17.62 10.77
CA ALA A 159 -16.06 18.36 11.34
C ALA A 159 -14.87 18.42 10.37
N LEU A 160 -14.63 17.37 9.61
CA LEU A 160 -13.58 17.36 8.58
C LEU A 160 -13.93 18.26 7.38
N GLU A 161 -15.21 18.33 7.00
CA GLU A 161 -15.71 19.26 5.98
C GLU A 161 -15.56 20.71 6.43
N GLU A 162 -15.89 21.01 7.70
CA GLU A 162 -15.73 22.34 8.30
C GLU A 162 -14.25 22.77 8.33
N ALA A 163 -13.33 21.83 8.61
CA ALA A 163 -11.90 22.07 8.56
C ALA A 163 -11.35 22.24 7.11
N GLY A 164 -12.19 22.05 6.10
CA GLY A 164 -11.80 22.21 4.69
C GLY A 164 -10.95 21.05 4.16
N CYS A 165 -11.25 19.82 4.57
CA CYS A 165 -10.54 18.63 4.07
C CYS A 165 -10.55 18.59 2.54
N ALA A 166 -9.35 18.49 1.94
CA ALA A 166 -9.20 18.57 0.49
C ALA A 166 -9.42 17.23 -0.22
N ARG A 167 -9.41 16.09 0.50
CA ARG A 167 -9.56 14.74 -0.08
C ARG A 167 -9.80 13.69 0.99
N TYR A 168 -10.62 12.70 0.67
CA TYR A 168 -10.82 11.51 1.50
C TYR A 168 -10.30 10.26 0.81
N VAL A 169 -9.73 9.34 1.59
CA VAL A 169 -9.45 7.96 1.18
C VAL A 169 -10.42 7.05 1.91
N VAL A 170 -11.42 6.53 1.22
CA VAL A 170 -12.51 5.75 1.83
C VAL A 170 -12.26 4.27 1.61
N THR A 171 -12.09 3.52 2.69
CA THR A 171 -11.86 2.08 2.69
C THR A 171 -13.01 1.35 3.40
N ASP A 172 -13.69 0.44 2.71
CA ASP A 172 -14.49 -0.59 3.40
C ASP A 172 -13.55 -1.70 3.89
N VAL A 173 -13.32 -1.76 5.20
CA VAL A 173 -12.38 -2.71 5.84
C VAL A 173 -12.77 -4.16 5.57
N ALA A 174 -14.06 -4.47 5.43
CA ALA A 174 -14.52 -5.83 5.14
C ALA A 174 -14.19 -6.28 3.71
N ARG A 175 -13.96 -5.34 2.80
CA ARG A 175 -13.64 -5.59 1.40
C ARG A 175 -12.14 -5.46 1.09
N ASP A 176 -11.38 -4.80 1.97
CA ASP A 176 -9.95 -4.59 1.75
C ASP A 176 -9.19 -5.91 1.61
N GLY A 177 -8.51 -6.09 0.48
CA GLY A 177 -7.80 -7.32 0.14
C GLY A 177 -8.69 -8.57 -0.07
N ALA A 178 -10.02 -8.46 0.00
CA ALA A 178 -10.94 -9.58 -0.16
C ALA A 178 -11.24 -9.93 -1.63
N MET A 179 -10.93 -9.02 -2.58
CA MET A 179 -11.18 -9.20 -4.03
C MET A 179 -12.63 -9.57 -4.37
N ASN A 180 -13.58 -8.90 -3.73
CA ASN A 180 -15.02 -9.12 -3.89
C ASN A 180 -15.80 -7.92 -4.42
N GLY A 181 -15.09 -6.98 -5.03
CA GLY A 181 -15.60 -5.72 -5.57
C GLY A 181 -15.61 -4.59 -4.53
N PRO A 182 -15.49 -3.31 -4.99
CA PRO A 182 -15.54 -2.13 -4.13
C PRO A 182 -16.95 -1.91 -3.56
N ASN A 183 -17.03 -1.21 -2.42
CA ASN A 183 -18.32 -0.79 -1.84
C ASN A 183 -18.81 0.51 -2.50
N THR A 184 -19.45 0.38 -3.68
CA THR A 184 -19.93 1.54 -4.42
C THR A 184 -21.10 2.26 -3.75
N GLU A 185 -21.81 1.63 -2.82
CA GLU A 185 -22.89 2.23 -2.04
C GLU A 185 -22.30 3.20 -1.00
N LEU A 186 -21.38 2.72 -0.15
CA LEU A 186 -20.66 3.56 0.79
C LEU A 186 -19.97 4.75 0.09
N LEU A 187 -19.33 4.51 -1.06
CA LEU A 187 -18.67 5.57 -1.82
C LEU A 187 -19.64 6.65 -2.30
N ARG A 188 -20.86 6.26 -2.73
CA ARG A 188 -21.91 7.23 -3.12
C ARG A 188 -22.44 8.00 -1.93
N GLU A 189 -22.65 7.34 -0.79
CA GLU A 189 -23.13 7.98 0.43
C GLU A 189 -22.14 9.03 0.94
N VAL A 190 -20.85 8.67 1.00
CA VAL A 190 -19.79 9.61 1.37
C VAL A 190 -19.69 10.75 0.36
N ALA A 191 -19.74 10.46 -0.94
CA ALA A 191 -19.68 11.47 -2.00
C ALA A 191 -20.89 12.42 -1.98
N ALA A 192 -22.03 11.98 -1.48
CA ALA A 192 -23.22 12.85 -1.31
C ALA A 192 -23.11 13.76 -0.08
N ALA A 193 -22.30 13.37 0.92
CA ALA A 193 -22.13 14.11 2.18
C ALA A 193 -20.85 14.96 2.22
N ALA A 194 -19.87 14.68 1.34
CA ALA A 194 -18.60 15.38 1.26
C ALA A 194 -18.53 16.30 0.04
N SER A 195 -17.84 17.42 0.18
CA SER A 195 -17.52 18.34 -0.92
C SER A 195 -16.18 17.97 -1.60
N ALA A 196 -15.26 17.34 -0.84
CA ALA A 196 -13.96 16.95 -1.31
C ALA A 196 -14.00 15.65 -2.14
N PRO A 197 -13.12 15.51 -3.17
CA PRO A 197 -13.02 14.31 -3.96
C PRO A 197 -12.56 13.10 -3.15
N ILE A 198 -12.98 11.91 -3.61
CA ILE A 198 -12.77 10.65 -2.93
C ILE A 198 -11.84 9.74 -3.71
N VAL A 199 -10.90 9.14 -3.00
CA VAL A 199 -10.12 7.99 -3.42
C VAL A 199 -10.82 6.72 -2.91
N ALA A 200 -11.32 5.88 -3.79
CA ALA A 200 -11.88 4.58 -3.43
C ALA A 200 -10.76 3.61 -3.04
N SER A 201 -10.89 2.91 -1.92
CA SER A 201 -9.93 1.92 -1.46
C SER A 201 -10.61 0.62 -1.04
N GLY A 202 -9.97 -0.50 -1.38
CA GLY A 202 -10.42 -1.84 -1.03
C GLY A 202 -11.37 -2.49 -2.05
N GLY A 203 -11.26 -3.81 -2.16
CA GLY A 203 -12.18 -4.69 -2.87
C GLY A 203 -11.97 -4.84 -4.38
N VAL A 204 -11.30 -3.95 -5.08
CA VAL A 204 -11.09 -4.03 -6.54
C VAL A 204 -10.51 -5.40 -6.93
N SER A 205 -11.19 -6.12 -7.81
CA SER A 205 -10.85 -7.48 -8.23
C SER A 205 -10.84 -7.69 -9.75
N SER A 206 -11.46 -6.78 -10.50
CA SER A 206 -11.66 -6.92 -11.93
C SER A 206 -11.64 -5.57 -12.66
N LEU A 207 -11.44 -5.60 -13.99
CA LEU A 207 -11.59 -4.41 -14.84
C LEU A 207 -13.02 -3.86 -14.82
N GLN A 208 -14.01 -4.70 -14.53
CA GLN A 208 -15.39 -4.24 -14.39
C GLN A 208 -15.57 -3.39 -13.13
N ASP A 209 -14.87 -3.70 -12.03
CA ASP A 209 -14.87 -2.87 -10.82
C ASP A 209 -14.31 -1.48 -11.10
N ILE A 210 -13.21 -1.41 -11.87
CA ILE A 210 -12.62 -0.13 -12.30
C ILE A 210 -13.60 0.69 -13.13
N ARG A 211 -14.31 0.07 -14.08
CA ARG A 211 -15.36 0.76 -14.86
C ARG A 211 -16.51 1.23 -13.99
N SER A 212 -16.90 0.43 -12.99
CA SER A 212 -17.95 0.80 -12.02
C SER A 212 -17.53 2.00 -11.17
N LEU A 213 -16.28 2.03 -10.68
CA LEU A 213 -15.72 3.18 -9.96
C LEU A 213 -15.62 4.42 -10.86
N ARG A 214 -15.17 4.26 -12.11
CA ARG A 214 -15.17 5.36 -13.10
C ARG A 214 -16.57 5.96 -13.30
N GLY A 215 -17.61 5.14 -13.23
CA GLY A 215 -19.01 5.60 -13.27
C GLY A 215 -19.39 6.52 -12.11
N LEU A 216 -18.61 6.53 -11.02
CA LEU A 216 -18.79 7.42 -9.87
C LEU A 216 -17.98 8.72 -9.96
N ALA A 217 -17.15 8.90 -10.97
CA ALA A 217 -16.30 10.08 -11.10
C ALA A 217 -17.12 11.39 -11.15
N ALA A 218 -18.31 11.35 -11.75
CA ALA A 218 -19.21 12.50 -11.84
C ALA A 218 -19.82 12.92 -10.49
N VAL A 219 -19.81 12.03 -9.49
CA VAL A 219 -20.31 12.30 -8.13
C VAL A 219 -19.20 12.49 -7.11
N GLY A 220 -17.94 12.57 -7.55
CA GLY A 220 -16.80 12.91 -6.69
C GLY A 220 -15.82 11.79 -6.39
N VAL A 221 -16.04 10.54 -6.84
CA VAL A 221 -15.05 9.45 -6.71
C VAL A 221 -14.11 9.51 -7.91
N ASP A 222 -13.05 10.29 -7.80
CA ASP A 222 -12.13 10.61 -8.92
C ASP A 222 -10.91 9.69 -9.01
N SER A 223 -10.66 8.91 -7.97
CA SER A 223 -9.45 8.07 -7.87
C SER A 223 -9.75 6.72 -7.24
N ALA A 224 -8.88 5.73 -7.49
CA ALA A 224 -8.96 4.42 -6.85
C ALA A 224 -7.57 3.84 -6.54
N ILE A 225 -7.40 3.32 -5.34
CA ILE A 225 -6.23 2.52 -4.94
C ILE A 225 -6.46 1.09 -5.42
N VAL A 226 -5.48 0.54 -6.16
CA VAL A 226 -5.52 -0.83 -6.68
C VAL A 226 -4.29 -1.58 -6.17
N GLY A 227 -4.52 -2.55 -5.31
CA GLY A 227 -3.46 -3.35 -4.69
C GLY A 227 -3.48 -4.79 -5.17
N LYS A 228 -4.08 -5.69 -4.39
CA LYS A 228 -4.01 -7.15 -4.53
C LYS A 228 -4.29 -7.66 -5.94
N ALA A 229 -5.27 -7.10 -6.64
CA ALA A 229 -5.63 -7.51 -8.00
C ALA A 229 -4.47 -7.40 -9.00
N LEU A 230 -3.59 -6.38 -8.87
CA LEU A 230 -2.39 -6.24 -9.70
C LEU A 230 -1.34 -7.30 -9.37
N TYR A 231 -1.12 -7.58 -8.08
CA TYR A 231 -0.13 -8.58 -7.65
C TYR A 231 -0.58 -10.02 -7.89
N GLU A 232 -1.88 -10.29 -7.85
CA GLU A 232 -2.45 -11.61 -8.20
C GLU A 232 -2.60 -11.80 -9.72
N GLY A 233 -2.26 -10.77 -10.52
CA GLY A 233 -2.33 -10.86 -11.97
C GLY A 233 -3.74 -10.94 -12.54
N ALA A 234 -4.76 -10.45 -11.79
CA ALA A 234 -6.15 -10.42 -12.27
C ALA A 234 -6.27 -9.55 -13.55
N PHE A 235 -5.44 -8.55 -13.67
CA PHE A 235 -5.25 -7.70 -14.85
C PHE A 235 -3.92 -6.93 -14.73
N THR A 236 -3.43 -6.42 -15.86
CA THR A 236 -2.24 -5.55 -15.87
C THR A 236 -2.62 -4.11 -15.53
N LEU A 237 -1.65 -3.31 -15.03
CA LEU A 237 -1.88 -1.88 -14.80
C LEU A 237 -2.29 -1.15 -16.10
N ALA A 238 -1.71 -1.51 -17.24
CA ALA A 238 -2.06 -0.94 -18.53
C ALA A 238 -3.56 -1.16 -18.87
N GLN A 239 -4.06 -2.40 -18.70
CA GLN A 239 -5.50 -2.71 -18.87
C GLN A 239 -6.38 -1.93 -17.88
N ALA A 240 -5.91 -1.77 -16.64
CA ALA A 240 -6.62 -1.00 -15.62
C ALA A 240 -6.74 0.48 -16.00
N ILE A 241 -5.64 1.09 -16.47
CA ILE A 241 -5.60 2.50 -16.91
C ILE A 241 -6.53 2.72 -18.10
N GLU A 242 -6.58 1.79 -19.05
CA GLU A 242 -7.52 1.83 -20.17
C GLU A 242 -8.98 1.76 -19.69
N ALA A 243 -9.30 0.82 -18.79
CA ALA A 243 -10.64 0.69 -18.19
C ALA A 243 -11.05 1.94 -17.40
N ALA A 244 -10.09 2.61 -16.75
CA ALA A 244 -10.26 3.87 -16.04
C ALA A 244 -10.50 5.07 -16.98
N GLY A 245 -10.34 4.89 -18.30
CA GLY A 245 -10.58 5.92 -19.30
C GLY A 245 -9.43 6.90 -19.52
N ASN A 246 -8.25 6.57 -19.05
CA ASN A 246 -7.03 7.31 -19.31
C ASN A 246 -6.40 6.77 -20.61
N GLN A 247 -6.44 7.54 -21.69
CA GLN A 247 -5.94 7.12 -23.00
C GLN A 247 -4.46 7.40 -23.26
N ASN A 248 -3.68 7.78 -22.25
CA ASN A 248 -2.27 8.12 -22.42
C ASN A 248 -1.34 6.91 -22.19
N ILE A 249 -1.54 5.83 -22.97
CA ILE A 249 -0.49 4.83 -23.17
C ILE A 249 -0.37 4.56 -24.66
N GLU A 250 0.17 5.52 -25.38
CA GLU A 250 0.92 5.18 -26.58
C GLU A 250 2.33 4.76 -26.12
N ARG A 251 2.62 3.45 -26.26
CA ARG A 251 3.93 2.81 -26.20
C ARG A 251 4.52 2.47 -24.82
N ALA A 252 3.97 1.47 -24.17
CA ALA A 252 4.80 0.43 -23.58
C ALA A 252 4.40 -0.89 -24.23
N GLY A 253 5.16 -1.30 -25.23
CA GLY A 253 4.89 -2.54 -25.98
C GLY A 253 4.87 -3.74 -25.05
N ASP A 254 4.00 -4.62 -25.36
CA ASP A 254 3.86 -6.05 -25.05
C ASP A 254 5.08 -6.75 -24.40
N LYS A 255 5.44 -6.34 -23.17
CA LYS A 255 6.48 -6.99 -22.35
C LYS A 255 6.09 -7.23 -20.89
N SER A 256 4.87 -6.90 -20.45
CA SER A 256 4.52 -6.96 -19.03
C SER A 256 3.67 -8.17 -18.59
N ALA A 257 3.50 -9.17 -19.44
CA ALA A 257 2.73 -10.38 -19.09
C ALA A 257 3.52 -11.41 -18.26
N GLY A 258 4.73 -11.08 -17.74
CA GLY A 258 5.59 -12.06 -17.09
C GLY A 258 6.34 -11.62 -15.85
N LEU A 259 6.19 -10.38 -15.35
CA LEU A 259 7.17 -9.80 -14.43
C LEU A 259 6.92 -9.98 -12.93
N LEU A 260 5.77 -10.43 -12.49
CA LEU A 260 5.49 -10.64 -11.05
C LEU A 260 5.19 -12.10 -10.68
N GLY A 261 5.35 -13.05 -11.60
CA GLY A 261 4.98 -14.46 -11.41
C GLY A 261 6.10 -15.50 -11.53
N GLY A 262 7.36 -15.13 -11.58
CA GLY A 262 8.42 -16.07 -11.89
C GLY A 262 9.53 -16.17 -10.87
N GLU A 263 9.33 -16.94 -9.79
CA GLU A 263 10.38 -17.73 -9.12
C GLU A 263 9.78 -18.56 -7.97
N SER A 264 9.04 -19.59 -8.33
CA SER A 264 8.63 -20.62 -7.35
C SER A 264 8.33 -21.98 -8.02
N ALA A 265 9.09 -22.38 -9.04
CA ALA A 265 9.01 -23.75 -9.56
C ALA A 265 10.27 -24.08 -10.37
N GLU A 266 11.39 -24.38 -9.70
CA GLU A 266 12.45 -25.26 -10.24
C GLU A 266 13.44 -25.63 -9.14
N LEU A 267 13.02 -26.55 -8.29
CA LEU A 267 13.91 -27.35 -7.43
C LEU A 267 13.25 -28.70 -7.10
N ALA A 268 12.89 -29.44 -8.14
CA ALA A 268 12.56 -30.87 -7.97
C ALA A 268 12.58 -31.58 -9.34
N ALA A 269 13.74 -31.82 -9.92
CA ALA A 269 14.00 -32.93 -10.85
C ALA A 269 15.46 -32.85 -11.32
N ASP A 270 16.36 -33.49 -10.59
CA ASP A 270 17.50 -34.21 -11.15
C ASP A 270 18.22 -34.97 -10.01
N ARG A 271 17.74 -36.16 -9.76
CA ARG A 271 18.47 -37.24 -9.11
C ARG A 271 18.04 -38.53 -9.75
N GLU A 272 18.65 -38.86 -10.86
CA GLU A 272 18.91 -40.27 -11.25
C GLU A 272 19.94 -40.29 -12.41
N GLY A 273 21.03 -41.00 -12.16
CA GLY A 273 21.82 -41.57 -13.22
C GLY A 273 23.24 -41.07 -13.38
N SER A 274 24.21 -41.57 -12.61
CA SER A 274 25.37 -42.25 -13.19
C SER A 274 26.24 -42.89 -12.10
N ARG A 275 26.34 -44.22 -12.17
CA ARG A 275 27.32 -45.05 -11.46
C ARG A 275 28.65 -45.00 -12.20
N GLY A 276 29.74 -45.03 -11.44
CA GLY A 276 31.04 -45.48 -12.02
C GLY A 276 32.29 -44.97 -11.33
N GLY A 277 32.85 -45.74 -10.39
CA GLY A 277 34.21 -46.21 -10.41
C GLY A 277 35.36 -45.32 -9.89
N GLY A 278 36.01 -45.79 -8.81
CA GLY A 278 37.45 -45.70 -8.75
C GLY A 278 38.13 -45.11 -7.52
N ARG A 279 38.38 -45.95 -6.52
CA ARG A 279 39.63 -46.14 -5.71
C ARG A 279 40.45 -44.95 -5.16
N ALA A 280 40.61 -45.02 -3.82
CA ALA A 280 41.85 -45.08 -3.04
C ALA A 280 42.63 -43.77 -2.76
N GLY A 281 42.88 -43.57 -1.47
CA GLY A 281 44.01 -42.75 -0.95
C GLY A 281 43.80 -42.25 0.46
N GLN A 282 44.27 -43.06 1.40
CA GLN A 282 44.52 -42.76 2.83
C GLN A 282 45.21 -41.40 3.03
N THR A 283 44.95 -40.72 4.15
CA THR A 283 45.74 -40.78 5.40
C THR A 283 45.16 -39.80 6.45
N ALA A 284 45.29 -40.31 7.67
CA ALA A 284 44.91 -39.69 8.95
C ALA A 284 45.80 -38.54 9.39
N LYS A 285 45.31 -37.72 10.34
CA LYS A 285 45.86 -37.31 11.63
C LYS A 285 44.96 -36.28 12.25
N GLU A 286 44.29 -36.59 13.29
CA GLU A 286 44.57 -36.46 14.76
C GLU A 286 44.78 -35.04 15.29
N ALA A 287 43.90 -34.75 16.26
CA ALA A 287 44.07 -34.10 17.55
C ALA A 287 44.20 -32.55 17.54
N ALA A 288 43.55 -31.80 18.39
CA ALA A 288 43.48 -31.88 19.85
C ALA A 288 42.39 -30.95 20.43
N VAL A 289 41.88 -31.40 21.52
CA VAL A 289 41.06 -30.81 22.57
C VAL A 289 41.76 -29.64 23.25
N ALA A 290 41.05 -28.58 23.64
CA ALA A 290 41.35 -27.82 24.84
C ALA A 290 40.11 -27.12 25.40
N GLU A 291 39.89 -27.38 26.65
CA GLU A 291 38.82 -27.00 27.58
C GLU A 291 38.78 -25.52 27.92
N ALA A 292 37.63 -25.18 28.49
CA ALA A 292 37.32 -23.93 29.19
C ALA A 292 38.21 -23.67 30.45
N PRO A 293 38.12 -22.45 31.04
CA PRO A 293 37.34 -22.44 32.29
C PRO A 293 36.46 -21.21 32.55
N ALA A 294 35.53 -21.47 33.44
CA ALA A 294 34.63 -20.56 34.10
C ALA A 294 35.36 -19.58 35.07
N GLY A 295 34.78 -18.40 35.24
CA GLY A 295 35.16 -17.43 36.28
C GLY A 295 33.97 -16.56 36.65
N ARG A 296 33.42 -16.85 37.83
CA ARG A 296 32.47 -16.03 38.62
C ARG A 296 33.14 -14.75 39.12
N THR A 297 32.42 -13.67 39.34
CA THR A 297 32.00 -13.04 40.60
C THR A 297 31.61 -11.57 40.41
N ASP A 298 30.46 -11.25 40.93
CA ASP A 298 30.02 -10.14 41.80
C ASP A 298 30.60 -8.70 41.64
N LEU A 299 29.74 -7.80 41.31
CA LEU A 299 29.24 -6.70 42.20
C LEU A 299 28.08 -5.97 41.45
#